data_a65148b17b54f7d064f6d579c9c70fc1
#
_entry.id   a65148b17b54f7d064f6d579c9c70fc1
#
_cell.length_a   1.000
_cell.length_b   1.000
_cell.length_c   1.000
_cell.angle_alpha   90.00
_cell.angle_beta   90.00
_cell.angle_gamma   90.00
#
_symmetry.space_group_name_H-M   'P 1'
#
loop_
_entity.id
_entity.type
_entity.pdbx_description
1 polymer ?
#
loop_
_entity_poly.entity_id
_entity_poly.type
_entity_poly.pdbx_seq_one_letter_code
_entity_poly.pdbx_strand_id
1 'polypeptide(L)'
;MDSWKFVHVCDTQPGSPRSFRYRPAWLENQQTAYSQIKRLQPELVLVGGDLTRDGTLHDFELEEAKRNLDALEIPYYAVPGNMDVGNKFTLLQSPTPNDDLSANVTSANLERFARVFGAFPWSFVHRNVRFSGCYAAVAGSGL
;
A
#
# COMPACT_ATOMS: atom_id res chain seq x y z
N MET A 1 -19.41 -15.43 22.15
CA MET A 1 -18.15 -14.90 21.60
C MET A 1 -18.42 -13.44 21.28
N ASP A 2 -17.59 -12.55 21.82
CA ASP A 2 -17.72 -11.13 21.49
C ASP A 2 -17.36 -10.92 20.01
N SER A 3 -18.23 -10.25 19.26
CA SER A 3 -17.96 -9.88 17.88
C SER A 3 -16.88 -8.79 17.84
N TRP A 4 -16.00 -8.87 16.86
CA TRP A 4 -14.99 -7.84 16.63
C TRP A 4 -14.94 -7.49 15.13
N LYS A 5 -14.32 -6.39 14.79
CA LYS A 5 -14.28 -5.88 13.41
C LYS A 5 -12.85 -5.57 13.00
N PHE A 6 -12.55 -5.84 11.76
CA PHE A 6 -11.42 -5.26 11.06
C PHE A 6 -11.90 -4.61 9.74
N VAL A 7 -11.10 -3.72 9.20
CA VAL A 7 -11.34 -3.11 7.89
C VAL A 7 -10.21 -3.50 6.96
N HIS A 8 -10.55 -3.86 5.74
CA HIS A 8 -9.59 -3.97 4.64
C HIS A 8 -9.80 -2.80 3.68
N VAL A 9 -8.74 -2.08 3.38
CA VAL A 9 -8.74 -0.94 2.48
C VAL A 9 -7.59 -1.07 1.48
N CYS A 10 -7.82 -0.72 0.23
CA CYS A 10 -6.81 -0.65 -0.83
C CYS A 10 -7.11 0.50 -1.78
N ASP A 11 -6.16 0.81 -2.67
CA ASP A 11 -6.36 1.76 -3.78
C ASP A 11 -6.78 3.16 -3.31
N THR A 12 -6.22 3.64 -2.21
CA THR A 12 -6.55 4.97 -1.68
C THR A 12 -5.94 6.11 -2.48
N GLN A 13 -4.81 5.93 -3.07
CA GLN A 13 -4.09 6.71 -4.10
C GLN A 13 -4.42 8.23 -4.17
N PRO A 14 -4.40 9.00 -3.07
CA PRO A 14 -4.81 10.41 -3.15
C PRO A 14 -3.81 11.26 -3.93
N GLY A 15 -2.57 10.80 -4.05
CA GLY A 15 -1.45 11.63 -4.47
C GLY A 15 -1.12 12.71 -3.43
N SER A 16 -0.18 13.57 -3.76
CA SER A 16 0.23 14.70 -2.94
C SER A 16 0.00 16.01 -3.70
N PRO A 17 -0.33 17.13 -3.03
CA PRO A 17 -0.34 18.44 -3.66
C PRO A 17 0.96 18.82 -4.39
N ARG A 18 2.06 18.11 -4.07
CA ARG A 18 3.36 18.25 -4.72
C ARG A 18 3.54 17.36 -5.95
N SER A 19 2.57 16.47 -6.22
CA SER A 19 2.66 15.49 -7.31
C SER A 19 1.95 16.00 -8.55
N PHE A 20 2.49 15.68 -9.71
CA PHE A 20 1.91 16.06 -11.01
C PHE A 20 0.48 15.50 -11.21
N ARG A 21 0.22 14.29 -10.71
CA ARG A 21 -1.10 13.63 -10.86
C ARG A 21 -2.08 13.89 -9.72
N TYR A 22 -1.77 14.84 -8.84
CA TYR A 22 -2.65 15.18 -7.73
C TYR A 22 -4.01 15.73 -8.17
N ARG A 23 -5.07 15.28 -7.50
CA ARG A 23 -6.43 15.85 -7.62
C ARG A 23 -7.05 15.99 -6.24
N PRO A 24 -7.50 17.19 -5.85
CA PRO A 24 -8.09 17.45 -4.53
C PRO A 24 -9.22 16.48 -4.16
N ALA A 25 -10.10 16.16 -5.11
CA ALA A 25 -11.23 15.25 -4.88
C ALA A 25 -10.80 13.85 -4.40
N TRP A 26 -9.64 13.37 -4.79
CA TRP A 26 -9.15 12.06 -4.34
C TRP A 26 -8.71 12.11 -2.88
N LEU A 27 -8.08 13.21 -2.46
CA LEU A 27 -7.73 13.42 -1.06
C LEU A 27 -8.99 13.56 -0.19
N GLU A 28 -9.99 14.30 -0.65
CA GLU A 28 -11.27 14.44 0.05
C GLU A 28 -11.99 13.09 0.21
N ASN A 29 -11.97 12.26 -0.83
CA ASN A 29 -12.53 10.90 -0.78
C ASN A 29 -11.80 10.03 0.23
N GLN A 30 -10.45 10.06 0.25
CA GLN A 30 -9.66 9.34 1.24
C GLN A 30 -9.98 9.80 2.66
N GLN A 31 -10.04 11.11 2.91
CA GLN A 31 -10.36 11.67 4.22
C GLN A 31 -11.77 11.25 4.68
N THR A 32 -12.73 11.22 3.75
CA THR A 32 -14.08 10.72 4.02
C THR A 32 -14.06 9.25 4.41
N ALA A 33 -13.37 8.40 3.64
CA ALA A 33 -13.24 6.98 3.93
C ALA A 33 -12.56 6.74 5.30
N TYR A 34 -11.48 7.46 5.61
CA TYR A 34 -10.79 7.35 6.88
C TYR A 34 -11.65 7.81 8.06
N SER A 35 -12.47 8.84 7.87
CA SER A 35 -13.46 9.26 8.87
C SER A 35 -14.51 8.19 9.12
N GLN A 36 -14.92 7.46 8.08
CA GLN A 36 -15.84 6.32 8.21
C GLN A 36 -15.18 5.16 8.95
N ILE A 37 -13.92 4.85 8.65
CA ILE A 37 -13.15 3.81 9.36
C ILE A 37 -13.06 4.13 10.85
N LYS A 38 -12.74 5.38 11.22
CA LYS A 38 -12.71 5.80 12.63
C LYS A 38 -14.07 5.57 13.33
N ARG A 39 -15.18 5.91 12.67
CA ARG A 39 -16.52 5.70 13.22
C ARG A 39 -16.88 4.23 13.42
N LEU A 40 -16.35 3.32 12.57
CA LEU A 40 -16.55 1.89 12.70
C LEU A 40 -15.84 1.30 13.93
N GLN A 41 -14.80 1.98 14.43
CA GLN A 41 -13.96 1.53 15.54
C GLN A 41 -13.47 0.07 15.35
N PRO A 42 -12.79 -0.26 14.26
CA PRO A 42 -12.23 -1.58 14.07
C PRO A 42 -11.04 -1.81 15.02
N GLU A 43 -10.76 -3.07 15.36
CA GLU A 43 -9.58 -3.40 16.15
C GLU A 43 -8.29 -3.33 15.34
N LEU A 44 -8.37 -3.45 14.01
CA LEU A 44 -7.24 -3.30 13.10
C LEU A 44 -7.70 -2.94 11.68
N VAL A 45 -6.75 -2.41 10.91
CA VAL A 45 -6.90 -2.10 9.48
C VAL A 45 -5.86 -2.89 8.69
N LEU A 46 -6.30 -3.56 7.63
CA LEU A 46 -5.43 -4.19 6.65
C LEU A 46 -5.38 -3.30 5.40
N VAL A 47 -4.18 -3.01 4.95
CA VAL A 47 -3.95 -2.12 3.80
C VAL A 47 -3.38 -2.93 2.66
N GLY A 48 -4.18 -3.12 1.62
CA GLY A 48 -3.91 -4.02 0.48
C GLY A 48 -3.07 -3.43 -0.65
N GLY A 49 -2.42 -2.28 -0.41
CA GLY A 49 -1.55 -1.62 -1.40
C GLY A 49 -2.22 -0.48 -2.15
N ASP A 50 -1.46 0.10 -3.08
CA ASP A 50 -1.79 1.29 -3.85
C ASP A 50 -2.20 2.47 -2.95
N LEU A 51 -1.32 2.74 -1.98
CA LEU A 51 -1.46 3.83 -1.02
C LEU A 51 -1.10 5.17 -1.63
N THR A 52 -0.23 5.16 -2.62
CA THR A 52 0.34 6.33 -3.28
C THR A 52 -0.10 6.40 -4.73
N ARG A 53 0.11 7.55 -5.35
CA ARG A 53 -0.11 7.75 -6.78
C ARG A 53 1.16 7.56 -7.59
N ASP A 54 2.26 8.09 -7.05
CA ASP A 54 3.58 8.10 -7.66
C ASP A 54 4.68 7.72 -6.66
N GLY A 55 4.39 6.78 -5.75
CA GLY A 55 5.32 6.35 -4.69
C GLY A 55 6.60 5.73 -5.21
N THR A 56 6.61 5.18 -6.42
CA THR A 56 7.83 4.70 -7.09
C THR A 56 8.80 5.84 -7.41
N LEU A 57 8.30 7.06 -7.57
CA LEU A 57 9.08 8.25 -7.96
C LEU A 57 9.33 9.20 -6.79
N HIS A 58 8.44 9.20 -5.78
CA HIS A 58 8.40 10.25 -4.76
C HIS A 58 8.26 9.68 -3.35
N ASP A 59 9.34 9.71 -2.58
CA ASP A 59 9.37 9.27 -1.18
C ASP A 59 8.34 10.00 -0.31
N PHE A 60 8.12 11.29 -0.58
CA PHE A 60 7.18 12.09 0.19
C PHE A 60 5.73 11.59 0.09
N GLU A 61 5.34 10.89 -0.98
CA GLU A 61 4.01 10.30 -1.06
C GLU A 61 3.84 9.12 -0.10
N LEU A 62 4.88 8.27 0.04
CA LEU A 62 4.88 7.18 1.02
C LEU A 62 4.78 7.74 2.44
N GLU A 63 5.55 8.80 2.74
CA GLU A 63 5.53 9.46 4.04
C GLU A 63 4.17 10.12 4.34
N GLU A 64 3.53 10.74 3.35
CA GLU A 64 2.20 11.33 3.49
C GLU A 64 1.14 10.26 3.71
N ALA A 65 1.19 9.15 2.96
CA ALA A 65 0.31 8.01 3.16
C ALA A 65 0.47 7.42 4.57
N LYS A 66 1.71 7.30 5.05
CA LYS A 66 2.02 6.87 6.41
C LYS A 66 1.38 7.79 7.45
N ARG A 67 1.58 9.11 7.34
CA ARG A 67 0.97 10.09 8.27
C ARG A 67 -0.55 10.00 8.29
N ASN A 68 -1.18 9.81 7.13
CA ASN A 68 -2.64 9.69 7.04
C ASN A 68 -3.15 8.42 7.72
N LEU A 69 -2.43 7.30 7.61
CA LEU A 69 -2.75 6.06 8.31
C LEU A 69 -2.50 6.18 9.82
N ASP A 70 -1.37 6.76 10.23
CA ASP A 70 -1.06 6.98 11.65
C ASP A 70 -2.12 7.86 12.34
N ALA A 71 -2.69 8.83 11.61
CA ALA A 71 -3.76 9.68 12.11
C ALA A 71 -5.08 8.93 12.35
N LEU A 72 -5.22 7.69 11.89
CA LEU A 72 -6.36 6.84 12.28
C LEU A 72 -6.30 6.46 13.76
N GLU A 73 -5.10 6.36 14.34
CA GLU A 73 -4.86 5.88 15.71
C GLU A 73 -5.39 4.45 15.94
N ILE A 74 -5.42 3.65 14.87
CA ILE A 74 -5.84 2.25 14.85
C ILE A 74 -4.66 1.43 14.33
N PRO A 75 -4.31 0.29 14.94
CA PRO A 75 -3.28 -0.59 14.41
C PRO A 75 -3.54 -0.96 12.96
N TYR A 76 -2.54 -0.87 12.10
CA TYR A 76 -2.66 -1.29 10.72
C TYR A 76 -1.44 -2.09 10.24
N TYR A 77 -1.66 -2.88 9.20
CA TYR A 77 -0.64 -3.68 8.54
C TYR A 77 -0.77 -3.48 7.03
N ALA A 78 0.29 -3.05 6.40
CA ALA A 78 0.31 -2.73 4.98
C ALA A 78 1.13 -3.73 4.17
N VAL A 79 0.69 -3.97 2.95
CA VAL A 79 1.51 -4.53 1.86
C VAL A 79 1.54 -3.51 0.72
N PRO A 80 2.60 -3.46 -0.09
CA PRO A 80 2.66 -2.54 -1.21
C PRO A 80 1.73 -2.95 -2.35
N GLY A 81 1.30 -1.96 -3.14
CA GLY A 81 0.75 -2.13 -4.47
C GLY A 81 1.75 -1.71 -5.56
N ASN A 82 1.35 -1.82 -6.81
CA ASN A 82 2.24 -1.47 -7.92
C ASN A 82 2.51 0.05 -8.01
N MET A 83 1.59 0.88 -7.56
CA MET A 83 1.80 2.33 -7.51
C MET A 83 2.82 2.73 -6.43
N ASP A 84 3.02 1.88 -5.43
CA ASP A 84 3.96 2.12 -4.34
C ASP A 84 5.39 1.68 -4.67
N VAL A 85 5.56 0.54 -5.37
CA VAL A 85 6.87 -0.13 -5.53
C VAL A 85 7.20 -0.57 -6.96
N GLY A 86 6.30 -0.43 -7.90
CA GLY A 86 6.46 -0.84 -9.30
C GLY A 86 5.56 -2.01 -9.70
N ASN A 87 5.46 -2.20 -11.01
CA ASN A 87 4.59 -3.21 -11.61
C ASN A 87 5.10 -4.63 -11.34
N LYS A 88 4.21 -5.59 -11.57
CA LYS A 88 4.55 -7.02 -11.49
C LYS A 88 5.81 -7.30 -12.30
N PHE A 89 6.76 -7.97 -11.67
CA PHE A 89 7.96 -8.44 -12.36
C PHE A 89 7.56 -9.40 -13.50
N THR A 90 8.04 -9.12 -14.70
CA THR A 90 7.79 -9.96 -15.88
C THR A 90 9.13 -10.25 -16.54
N LEU A 91 9.51 -11.53 -16.58
CA LEU A 91 10.56 -12.01 -17.47
C LEU A 91 9.91 -12.25 -18.83
N LEU A 92 10.06 -11.30 -19.74
CA LEU A 92 9.61 -11.47 -21.12
C LEU A 92 10.66 -12.25 -21.89
N GLN A 93 10.29 -13.41 -22.45
CA GLN A 93 11.20 -14.20 -23.29
C GLN A 93 11.52 -13.47 -24.59
N SER A 94 10.65 -12.56 -25.02
CA SER A 94 10.84 -11.71 -26.20
C SER A 94 10.15 -10.38 -25.97
N PRO A 95 10.82 -9.41 -25.28
CA PRO A 95 10.24 -8.10 -25.03
C PRO A 95 9.99 -7.37 -26.36
N THR A 96 8.81 -6.78 -26.49
CA THR A 96 8.51 -5.87 -27.60
C THR A 96 9.00 -4.46 -27.26
N PRO A 97 9.19 -3.56 -28.25
CA PRO A 97 9.59 -2.18 -27.99
C PRO A 97 8.62 -1.38 -27.12
N ASN A 98 7.40 -1.90 -26.93
CA ASN A 98 6.37 -1.25 -26.12
C ASN A 98 6.35 -1.73 -24.65
N ASP A 99 7.18 -2.72 -24.30
CA ASP A 99 7.27 -3.25 -22.94
C ASP A 99 8.18 -2.39 -22.10
N ASP A 100 7.62 -1.54 -21.25
CA ASP A 100 8.36 -0.73 -20.30
C ASP A 100 8.73 -1.54 -19.06
N LEU A 101 9.86 -2.22 -19.11
CA LEU A 101 10.39 -2.98 -17.98
C LEU A 101 10.96 -2.08 -16.87
N SER A 102 11.16 -0.78 -17.14
CA SER A 102 11.66 0.17 -16.15
C SER A 102 10.64 0.43 -15.03
N ALA A 103 9.37 0.16 -15.30
CA ALA A 103 8.28 0.27 -14.32
C ALA A 103 8.14 -0.98 -13.41
N ASN A 104 8.96 -2.01 -13.61
CA ASN A 104 8.91 -3.21 -12.77
C ASN A 104 9.34 -2.93 -11.33
N VAL A 105 8.80 -3.73 -10.42
CA VAL A 105 9.22 -3.74 -9.02
C VAL A 105 10.72 -4.03 -8.91
N THR A 106 11.38 -3.33 -7.99
CA THR A 106 12.82 -3.49 -7.69
C THR A 106 13.02 -3.69 -6.20
N SER A 107 14.15 -4.34 -5.81
CA SER A 107 14.55 -4.46 -4.40
C SER A 107 14.61 -3.09 -3.71
N ALA A 108 15.14 -2.07 -4.39
CA ALA A 108 15.24 -0.72 -3.84
C ALA A 108 13.86 -0.13 -3.49
N ASN A 109 12.86 -0.32 -4.35
CA ASN A 109 11.50 0.16 -4.09
C ASN A 109 10.84 -0.63 -2.95
N LEU A 110 11.07 -1.95 -2.88
CA LEU A 110 10.60 -2.78 -1.77
C LEU A 110 11.20 -2.34 -0.43
N GLU A 111 12.50 -2.06 -0.39
CA GLU A 111 13.20 -1.55 0.79
C GLU A 111 12.69 -0.16 1.20
N ARG A 112 12.42 0.73 0.24
CA ARG A 112 11.83 2.04 0.50
C ARG A 112 10.48 1.92 1.19
N PHE A 113 9.60 1.07 0.65
CA PHE A 113 8.31 0.80 1.26
C PHE A 113 8.47 0.22 2.68
N ALA A 114 9.33 -0.77 2.85
CA ALA A 114 9.59 -1.41 4.14
C ALA A 114 10.13 -0.43 5.20
N ARG A 115 10.95 0.56 4.82
CA ARG A 115 11.41 1.61 5.74
C ARG A 115 10.27 2.46 6.29
N VAL A 116 9.23 2.67 5.49
CA VAL A 116 8.10 3.53 5.88
C VAL A 116 7.01 2.75 6.61
N PHE A 117 6.62 1.59 6.11
CA PHE A 117 5.46 0.83 6.58
C PHE A 117 5.80 -0.42 7.39
N GLY A 118 7.06 -0.76 7.52
CA GLY A 118 7.53 -1.99 8.17
C GLY A 118 7.78 -3.12 7.19
N ALA A 119 8.40 -4.18 7.69
CA ALA A 119 8.78 -5.34 6.88
C ALA A 119 7.57 -6.11 6.36
N PHE A 120 7.69 -6.65 5.18
CA PHE A 120 6.77 -7.61 4.57
C PHE A 120 7.61 -8.72 3.88
N PRO A 121 7.09 -9.95 3.68
CA PRO A 121 5.76 -10.40 4.11
C PRO A 121 5.63 -10.40 5.65
N TRP A 122 4.41 -10.27 6.13
CA TRP A 122 4.14 -10.29 7.56
C TRP A 122 3.07 -11.33 7.90
N SER A 123 3.08 -11.81 9.14
CA SER A 123 2.04 -12.67 9.68
C SER A 123 1.91 -12.43 11.18
N PHE A 124 0.67 -12.38 11.65
CA PHE A 124 0.34 -12.27 13.07
C PHE A 124 -0.97 -12.99 13.38
N VAL A 125 -1.25 -13.18 14.66
CA VAL A 125 -2.54 -13.73 15.14
C VAL A 125 -3.27 -12.67 15.95
N HIS A 126 -4.53 -12.44 15.62
CA HIS A 126 -5.42 -11.57 16.35
C HIS A 126 -6.75 -12.28 16.58
N ARG A 127 -7.25 -12.31 17.83
CA ARG A 127 -8.50 -13.00 18.19
C ARG A 127 -8.60 -14.44 17.65
N ASN A 128 -7.52 -15.21 17.71
CA ASN A 128 -7.40 -16.57 17.18
C ASN A 128 -7.52 -16.69 15.64
N VAL A 129 -7.49 -15.57 14.90
CA VAL A 129 -7.42 -15.55 13.45
C VAL A 129 -6.00 -15.19 13.03
N ARG A 130 -5.41 -15.98 12.13
CA ARG A 130 -4.11 -15.66 11.52
C ARG A 130 -4.32 -14.77 10.31
N PHE A 131 -3.60 -13.65 10.31
CA PHE A 131 -3.48 -12.76 9.17
C PHE A 131 -2.08 -12.90 8.57
N SER A 132 -2.00 -12.88 7.24
CA SER A 132 -0.72 -12.89 6.52
C SER A 132 -0.84 -11.96 5.32
N GLY A 133 0.15 -11.11 5.14
CA GLY A 133 0.25 -10.20 4.00
C GLY A 133 1.50 -10.48 3.18
N CYS A 134 1.33 -10.61 1.87
CA CYS A 134 2.43 -10.77 0.94
C CYS A 134 2.17 -9.95 -0.32
N TYR A 135 3.25 -9.62 -1.03
CA TYR A 135 3.18 -8.91 -2.30
C TYR A 135 3.34 -9.91 -3.45
N ALA A 136 2.24 -10.28 -4.08
CA ALA A 136 2.21 -11.32 -5.12
C ALA A 136 2.97 -10.92 -6.40
N ALA A 137 3.19 -9.62 -6.65
CA ALA A 137 3.88 -9.15 -7.85
C ALA A 137 5.36 -9.54 -7.92
N VAL A 138 5.97 -9.94 -6.79
CA VAL A 138 7.36 -10.46 -6.76
C VAL A 138 7.44 -11.98 -6.95
N ALA A 139 6.31 -12.67 -7.05
CA ALA A 139 6.33 -14.12 -7.21
C ALA A 139 7.09 -14.53 -8.49
N GLY A 140 8.12 -15.36 -8.32
CA GLY A 140 8.98 -15.82 -9.41
C GLY A 140 10.07 -14.83 -9.84
N SER A 141 10.23 -13.68 -9.18
CA SER A 141 11.25 -12.67 -9.52
C SER A 141 12.63 -12.94 -8.92
N GLY A 142 12.69 -13.69 -7.83
CA GLY A 142 13.90 -13.84 -7.02
C GLY A 142 14.19 -12.65 -6.08
N LEU A 143 13.27 -11.70 -5.99
CA LEU A 143 13.31 -10.54 -5.08
C LEU A 143 12.82 -10.88 -3.68
#